data_7fb6585a18d2410942b916213209f2de
#
_entry.id   7fb6585a18d2410942b916213209f2de
#
_cell.length_a   1.000
_cell.length_b   1.000
_cell.length_c   1.000
_cell.angle_alpha   90.00
_cell.angle_beta   90.00
_cell.angle_gamma   90.00
#
_symmetry.space_group_name_H-M   'P 1'
#
loop_
_entity.id
_entity.type
_entity.pdbx_description
1 polymer ?
#
loop_
_entity_poly.entity_id
_entity_poly.type
_entity_poly.pdbx_seq_one_letter_code
_entity_poly.pdbx_strand_id
1 'polypeptide(L)'
;MNEFYLVLIKSNGEIIHNAFATSHKDLMDKYITPDDVKNRTYFKATFSPKSEGRLDNIADYALTINETYIPEWFIGDFRETVIRTLNSIIESMIIRGRRQLLLHEGAILVGTSHVDEIKHSIIFAMYDKSHVNVLDFGSEILLATDDASINELRDCSKIWNACGFTKIKEMKAYSKIIKLNGHAKVEKMLEHSRILLLMGDSNVEEMYATAQADQLKHMSIVDEMHGHAVIEEMRHNTVVDKMFDNSRVNTMHEHAKVMEMYGDSSIDYMSGNSVVEKLHENSLVHKLENMAKVLEKELGE
;
A
#
# COMPACT_ATOMS: atom_id res chain seq x y z
N MET A 1 4.83 -9.18 7.95
CA MET A 1 3.37 -9.47 8.06
C MET A 1 3.23 -10.73 8.92
N ASN A 2 3.19 -10.60 10.23
CA ASN A 2 3.36 -11.77 11.13
C ASN A 2 2.06 -12.49 11.51
N GLU A 3 0.88 -12.05 11.07
CA GLU A 3 -0.39 -12.70 11.40
C GLU A 3 -1.37 -12.59 10.23
N PHE A 4 -1.06 -13.29 9.14
CA PHE A 4 -1.87 -13.20 7.93
C PHE A 4 -3.30 -13.77 8.12
N TYR A 5 -3.44 -14.83 8.89
CA TYR A 5 -4.74 -15.50 9.04
C TYR A 5 -4.94 -16.01 10.47
N LEU A 6 -5.71 -15.28 11.24
CA LEU A 6 -6.05 -15.65 12.61
C LEU A 6 -7.18 -16.67 12.62
N VAL A 7 -7.04 -17.76 13.37
CA VAL A 7 -8.05 -18.81 13.46
C VAL A 7 -8.29 -19.23 14.91
N LEU A 8 -9.56 -19.54 15.20
CA LEU A 8 -9.98 -20.26 16.40
C LEU A 8 -10.48 -21.63 15.92
N ILE A 9 -9.97 -22.68 16.53
CA ILE A 9 -10.32 -24.05 16.21
C ILE A 9 -11.04 -24.65 17.39
N LYS A 10 -12.27 -25.15 17.18
CA LYS A 10 -13.06 -25.81 18.23
C LYS A 10 -12.98 -27.35 18.12
N SER A 11 -13.20 -28.02 19.25
CA SER A 11 -13.16 -29.47 19.37
C SER A 11 -14.23 -30.19 18.52
N ASN A 12 -15.30 -29.50 18.17
CA ASN A 12 -16.35 -30.01 17.28
C ASN A 12 -15.99 -29.90 15.80
N GLY A 13 -14.80 -29.41 15.45
CA GLY A 13 -14.34 -29.22 14.07
C GLY A 13 -14.68 -27.85 13.46
N GLU A 14 -15.38 -26.99 14.19
CA GLU A 14 -15.66 -25.62 13.74
C GLU A 14 -14.35 -24.82 13.66
N ILE A 15 -14.11 -24.22 12.49
CA ILE A 15 -12.98 -23.32 12.25
C ILE A 15 -13.55 -21.93 12.07
N ILE A 16 -13.23 -21.05 12.99
CA ILE A 16 -13.61 -19.65 12.94
C ILE A 16 -12.38 -18.87 12.48
N HIS A 17 -12.51 -18.22 11.37
CA HIS A 17 -11.45 -17.38 10.83
C HIS A 17 -12.02 -16.01 10.47
N ASN A 18 -11.19 -15.01 10.55
CA ASN A 18 -11.55 -13.69 10.04
C ASN A 18 -10.29 -13.07 9.44
N ALA A 19 -10.25 -13.03 8.13
CA ALA A 19 -9.18 -12.38 7.38
C ALA A 19 -9.03 -10.88 7.74
N PHE A 20 -10.06 -10.29 8.33
CA PHE A 20 -10.14 -8.88 8.71
C PHE A 20 -10.06 -8.65 10.23
N ALA A 21 -9.87 -9.70 11.04
CA ALA A 21 -9.71 -9.53 12.46
C ALA A 21 -8.34 -8.91 12.77
N THR A 22 -8.35 -7.90 13.60
CA THR A 22 -7.13 -7.25 14.07
C THR A 22 -6.46 -8.05 15.18
N SER A 23 -7.19 -8.94 15.87
CA SER A 23 -6.65 -9.76 16.95
C SER A 23 -7.49 -11.02 17.22
N HIS A 24 -6.86 -12.04 17.86
CA HIS A 24 -7.58 -13.18 18.39
C HIS A 24 -8.66 -12.79 19.43
N LYS A 25 -8.46 -11.68 20.14
CA LYS A 25 -9.42 -11.18 21.11
C LYS A 25 -10.76 -10.84 20.45
N ASP A 26 -10.73 -10.14 19.32
CA ASP A 26 -11.93 -9.76 18.58
C ASP A 26 -12.71 -11.00 18.10
N LEU A 27 -11.98 -12.05 17.66
CA LEU A 27 -12.60 -13.32 17.30
C LEU A 27 -13.22 -14.01 18.52
N MET A 28 -12.50 -14.02 19.65
CA MET A 28 -12.97 -14.66 20.89
C MET A 28 -14.24 -13.98 21.43
N ASP A 29 -14.24 -12.66 21.52
CA ASP A 29 -15.36 -11.89 22.07
C ASP A 29 -16.65 -12.14 21.26
N LYS A 30 -16.53 -12.45 19.97
CA LYS A 30 -17.67 -12.68 19.09
C LYS A 30 -18.16 -14.14 19.03
N TYR A 31 -17.25 -15.12 19.11
CA TYR A 31 -17.55 -16.50 18.76
C TYR A 31 -17.27 -17.54 19.83
N ILE A 32 -16.65 -17.16 20.97
CA ILE A 32 -16.32 -18.07 22.06
C ILE A 32 -17.27 -17.84 23.22
N THR A 33 -17.93 -18.91 23.64
CA THR A 33 -18.85 -18.88 24.78
C THR A 33 -18.10 -19.10 26.11
N PRO A 34 -18.69 -18.71 27.27
CA PRO A 34 -18.14 -19.05 28.59
C PRO A 34 -17.95 -20.55 28.78
N ASP A 35 -18.80 -21.39 28.18
CA ASP A 35 -18.69 -22.85 28.25
C ASP A 35 -17.50 -23.36 27.44
N ASP A 36 -17.21 -22.76 26.28
CA ASP A 36 -16.00 -23.08 25.52
C ASP A 36 -14.73 -22.81 26.34
N VAL A 37 -14.68 -21.69 27.03
CA VAL A 37 -13.57 -21.31 27.90
C VAL A 37 -13.42 -22.32 29.05
N LYS A 38 -14.53 -22.62 29.77
CA LYS A 38 -14.56 -23.52 30.92
C LYS A 38 -14.11 -24.93 30.54
N ASN A 39 -14.58 -25.43 29.40
CA ASN A 39 -14.34 -26.79 28.97
C ASN A 39 -13.10 -26.94 28.06
N ARG A 40 -12.39 -25.84 27.77
CA ARG A 40 -11.23 -25.80 26.87
C ARG A 40 -11.51 -26.46 25.51
N THR A 41 -12.67 -26.14 24.92
CA THR A 41 -13.12 -26.73 23.65
C THR A 41 -12.61 -25.98 22.43
N TYR A 42 -11.73 -25.00 22.59
CA TYR A 42 -11.10 -24.24 21.50
C TYR A 42 -9.64 -23.92 21.80
N PHE A 43 -8.91 -23.55 20.76
CA PHE A 43 -7.59 -22.92 20.90
C PHE A 43 -7.34 -21.89 19.78
N LYS A 44 -6.35 -21.03 20.01
CA LYS A 44 -5.91 -19.98 19.08
C LYS A 44 -4.74 -20.47 18.25
N ALA A 45 -4.82 -20.19 16.95
CA ALA A 45 -3.73 -20.46 16.04
C ALA A 45 -3.61 -19.37 14.96
N THR A 46 -2.46 -19.34 14.30
CA THR A 46 -2.22 -18.54 13.12
C THR A 46 -1.93 -19.48 11.95
N PHE A 47 -2.54 -19.23 10.81
CA PHE A 47 -2.29 -19.98 9.59
C PHE A 47 -1.61 -19.07 8.57
N SER A 48 -0.33 -19.24 8.33
CA SER A 48 0.47 -18.33 7.51
C SER A 48 1.59 -19.05 6.75
N PRO A 49 2.12 -18.48 5.68
CA PRO A 49 3.34 -18.98 5.05
C PRO A 49 4.49 -19.04 6.05
N LYS A 50 5.33 -20.10 5.97
CA LYS A 50 6.53 -20.29 6.80
C LYS A 50 7.65 -19.32 6.43
N SER A 51 7.74 -18.99 5.14
CA SER A 51 8.71 -18.05 4.59
C SER A 51 8.05 -16.70 4.34
N GLU A 52 8.85 -15.65 4.17
CA GLU A 52 8.38 -14.36 3.64
C GLU A 52 8.03 -14.47 2.14
N GLY A 53 7.34 -15.54 1.77
CA GLY A 53 7.00 -15.89 0.41
C GLY A 53 5.64 -15.35 -0.03
N ARG A 54 5.25 -15.81 -1.19
CA ARG A 54 3.96 -15.47 -1.81
C ARG A 54 2.80 -16.13 -1.06
N LEU A 55 1.71 -15.40 -0.91
CA LEU A 55 0.50 -15.88 -0.22
C LEU A 55 -0.28 -16.93 -1.03
N ASP A 56 -0.02 -17.09 -2.32
CA ASP A 56 -0.64 -18.09 -3.17
C ASP A 56 0.07 -19.47 -3.17
N ASN A 57 1.19 -19.59 -2.47
CA ASN A 57 1.87 -20.87 -2.29
C ASN A 57 1.33 -21.62 -1.07
N ILE A 58 0.22 -22.33 -1.25
CA ILE A 58 -0.47 -23.06 -0.17
C ILE A 58 0.42 -24.13 0.49
N ALA A 59 1.33 -24.74 -0.26
CA ALA A 59 2.24 -25.76 0.28
C ALA A 59 3.21 -25.22 1.33
N ASP A 60 3.44 -23.90 1.34
CA ASP A 60 4.29 -23.22 2.32
C ASP A 60 3.56 -22.85 3.62
N TYR A 61 2.24 -22.97 3.67
CA TYR A 61 1.47 -22.60 4.86
C TYR A 61 1.70 -23.56 6.04
N ALA A 62 1.73 -23.00 7.23
CA ALA A 62 1.79 -23.74 8.46
C ALA A 62 0.80 -23.22 9.49
N LEU A 63 0.25 -24.15 10.25
CA LEU A 63 -0.53 -23.85 11.43
C LEU A 63 0.41 -23.68 12.63
N THR A 64 0.49 -22.47 13.13
CA THR A 64 1.25 -22.14 14.36
C THR A 64 0.26 -21.97 15.51
N ILE A 65 0.44 -22.75 16.57
CA ILE A 65 -0.41 -22.68 17.76
C ILE A 65 0.17 -21.63 18.69
N ASN A 66 -0.65 -20.63 19.03
CA ASN A 66 -0.24 -19.48 19.85
C ASN A 66 -0.49 -19.71 21.36
N GLU A 67 -0.53 -20.96 21.79
CA GLU A 67 -0.75 -21.35 23.17
C GLU A 67 0.33 -22.34 23.65
N THR A 68 0.62 -22.31 24.93
CA THR A 68 1.59 -23.24 25.56
C THR A 68 1.07 -24.67 25.66
N TYR A 69 -0.23 -24.87 25.54
CA TYR A 69 -0.90 -26.14 25.64
C TYR A 69 -1.66 -26.48 24.36
N ILE A 70 -1.31 -27.61 23.77
CA ILE A 70 -2.05 -28.20 22.65
C ILE A 70 -3.09 -29.15 23.22
N PRO A 71 -4.40 -28.94 22.93
CA PRO A 71 -5.44 -29.83 23.44
C PRO A 71 -5.24 -31.27 22.93
N GLU A 72 -5.47 -32.26 23.81
CA GLU A 72 -5.33 -33.68 23.47
C GLU A 72 -6.19 -34.13 22.31
N TRP A 73 -7.33 -33.45 22.07
CA TRP A 73 -8.21 -33.72 20.95
C TRP A 73 -7.68 -33.21 19.59
N PHE A 74 -6.64 -32.35 19.57
CA PHE A 74 -6.07 -31.81 18.34
C PHE A 74 -4.88 -32.65 17.84
N ILE A 75 -5.14 -33.92 17.51
CA ILE A 75 -4.14 -34.88 17.05
C ILE A 75 -4.64 -35.69 15.85
N GLY A 76 -3.73 -36.38 15.15
CA GLY A 76 -4.02 -37.35 14.10
C GLY A 76 -4.90 -36.77 12.98
N ASP A 77 -5.88 -37.54 12.56
CA ASP A 77 -6.76 -37.22 11.43
C ASP A 77 -7.54 -35.91 11.62
N PHE A 78 -7.85 -35.55 12.86
CA PHE A 78 -8.54 -34.29 13.14
C PHE A 78 -7.66 -33.09 12.77
N ARG A 79 -6.40 -33.09 13.19
CA ARG A 79 -5.43 -32.04 12.84
C ARG A 79 -5.23 -31.93 11.33
N GLU A 80 -5.10 -33.06 10.64
CA GLU A 80 -4.94 -33.09 9.20
C GLU A 80 -6.18 -32.54 8.47
N THR A 81 -7.37 -32.86 8.99
CA THR A 81 -8.63 -32.34 8.45
C THR A 81 -8.73 -30.82 8.60
N VAL A 82 -8.35 -30.29 9.76
CA VAL A 82 -8.29 -28.84 9.98
C VAL A 82 -7.33 -28.16 9.01
N ILE A 83 -6.12 -28.68 8.84
CA ILE A 83 -5.13 -28.13 7.90
C ILE A 83 -5.66 -28.17 6.46
N ARG A 84 -6.29 -29.28 6.03
CA ARG A 84 -6.90 -29.37 4.70
C ARG A 84 -8.02 -28.36 4.51
N THR A 85 -8.86 -28.15 5.50
CA THR A 85 -9.93 -27.14 5.45
C THR A 85 -9.37 -25.73 5.33
N LEU A 86 -8.34 -25.39 6.12
CA LEU A 86 -7.68 -24.09 6.04
C LEU A 86 -7.02 -23.87 4.67
N ASN A 87 -6.34 -24.88 4.13
CA ASN A 87 -5.79 -24.81 2.77
C ASN A 87 -6.89 -24.56 1.73
N SER A 88 -8.04 -25.24 1.84
CA SER A 88 -9.18 -25.04 0.94
C SER A 88 -9.77 -23.62 1.04
N ILE A 89 -9.80 -23.05 2.24
CA ILE A 89 -10.24 -21.67 2.46
C ILE A 89 -9.29 -20.68 1.75
N ILE A 90 -7.98 -20.82 1.95
CA ILE A 90 -7.00 -19.96 1.27
C ILE A 90 -7.08 -20.13 -0.25
N GLU A 91 -7.18 -21.38 -0.76
CA GLU A 91 -7.31 -21.64 -2.20
C GLU A 91 -8.55 -20.96 -2.78
N SER A 92 -9.65 -20.92 -2.04
CA SER A 92 -10.90 -20.26 -2.48
C SER A 92 -10.75 -18.74 -2.63
N MET A 93 -9.78 -18.13 -1.94
CA MET A 93 -9.48 -16.69 -2.05
C MET A 93 -8.58 -16.37 -3.26
N ILE A 94 -7.90 -17.38 -3.82
CA ILE A 94 -6.97 -17.17 -4.93
C ILE A 94 -7.73 -17.03 -6.24
N ILE A 95 -7.62 -15.86 -6.85
CA ILE A 95 -8.23 -15.53 -8.13
C ILE A 95 -7.17 -15.64 -9.24
N ARG A 96 -7.40 -16.54 -10.19
CA ARG A 96 -6.53 -16.78 -11.36
C ARG A 96 -7.16 -16.34 -12.68
N GLY A 97 -8.44 -15.98 -12.68
CA GLY A 97 -9.22 -15.60 -13.86
C GLY A 97 -9.86 -14.23 -13.75
N ARG A 98 -10.91 -14.01 -14.55
CA ARG A 98 -11.65 -12.75 -14.53
C ARG A 98 -12.81 -12.78 -13.54
N ARG A 99 -12.98 -11.70 -12.80
CA ARG A 99 -14.14 -11.41 -11.95
C ARG A 99 -14.67 -10.01 -12.26
N GLN A 100 -15.98 -9.85 -12.33
CA GLN A 100 -16.60 -8.54 -12.54
C GLN A 100 -16.62 -7.71 -11.26
N LEU A 101 -16.93 -8.33 -10.13
CA LEU A 101 -17.07 -7.64 -8.84
C LEU A 101 -16.55 -8.50 -7.70
N LEU A 102 -15.81 -7.87 -6.79
CA LEU A 102 -15.53 -8.36 -5.43
C LEU A 102 -16.23 -7.43 -4.44
N LEU A 103 -17.10 -7.98 -3.63
CA LEU A 103 -17.90 -7.24 -2.66
C LEU A 103 -17.88 -7.95 -1.29
N HIS A 104 -17.35 -7.26 -0.26
CA HIS A 104 -17.20 -7.79 1.10
C HIS A 104 -16.40 -9.10 1.17
N GLU A 105 -15.38 -9.24 0.33
CA GLU A 105 -14.56 -10.45 0.23
C GLU A 105 -13.09 -10.17 0.53
N GLY A 106 -12.36 -11.24 0.90
CA GLY A 106 -10.89 -11.28 0.92
C GLY A 106 -10.37 -12.04 -0.29
N ALA A 107 -9.35 -11.55 -0.97
CA ALA A 107 -8.79 -12.23 -2.15
C ALA A 107 -7.27 -12.08 -2.29
N ILE A 108 -6.69 -13.00 -3.06
CA ILE A 108 -5.30 -12.97 -3.54
C ILE A 108 -5.36 -13.07 -5.07
N LEU A 109 -4.81 -12.10 -5.77
CA LEU A 109 -4.81 -12.05 -7.22
C LEU A 109 -3.46 -12.52 -7.76
N VAL A 110 -3.48 -13.44 -8.72
CA VAL A 110 -2.26 -14.05 -9.28
C VAL A 110 -2.31 -14.22 -10.79
N GLY A 111 -1.15 -14.38 -11.41
CA GLY A 111 -1.03 -14.61 -12.84
C GLY A 111 -1.54 -13.43 -13.66
N THR A 112 -2.48 -13.68 -14.55
CA THR A 112 -3.16 -12.67 -15.38
C THR A 112 -4.61 -12.42 -14.90
N SER A 113 -4.87 -12.61 -13.60
CA SER A 113 -6.20 -12.36 -13.06
C SER A 113 -6.65 -10.91 -13.28
N HIS A 114 -7.94 -10.74 -13.51
CA HIS A 114 -8.53 -9.43 -13.78
C HIS A 114 -9.81 -9.25 -12.96
N VAL A 115 -9.87 -8.15 -12.20
CA VAL A 115 -11.07 -7.76 -11.45
C VAL A 115 -11.54 -6.40 -11.95
N ASP A 116 -12.79 -6.34 -12.42
CA ASP A 116 -13.31 -5.07 -12.96
C ASP A 116 -13.60 -4.07 -11.83
N GLU A 117 -14.17 -4.48 -10.70
CA GLU A 117 -14.48 -3.59 -9.60
C GLU A 117 -14.33 -4.28 -8.23
N ILE A 118 -13.75 -3.57 -7.25
CA ILE A 118 -13.56 -4.03 -5.88
C ILE A 118 -14.18 -3.01 -4.93
N LYS A 119 -15.13 -3.46 -4.10
CA LYS A 119 -15.85 -2.65 -3.12
C LYS A 119 -15.87 -3.30 -1.74
N HIS A 120 -15.61 -2.51 -0.69
CA HIS A 120 -15.65 -2.97 0.70
C HIS A 120 -14.90 -4.29 0.93
N SER A 121 -13.78 -4.49 0.23
CA SER A 121 -13.06 -5.77 0.16
C SER A 121 -11.58 -5.56 0.45
N ILE A 122 -10.89 -6.62 0.82
CA ILE A 122 -9.44 -6.60 1.04
C ILE A 122 -8.75 -7.55 0.07
N ILE A 123 -7.85 -7.02 -0.71
CA ILE A 123 -6.90 -7.81 -1.49
C ILE A 123 -5.62 -7.95 -0.66
N PHE A 124 -5.35 -9.18 -0.22
CA PHE A 124 -4.16 -9.46 0.59
C PHE A 124 -2.88 -9.30 -0.20
N ALA A 125 -2.89 -9.74 -1.47
CA ALA A 125 -1.79 -9.53 -2.38
C ALA A 125 -2.23 -9.56 -3.85
N MET A 126 -1.53 -8.80 -4.66
CA MET A 126 -1.55 -8.83 -6.11
C MET A 126 -0.14 -9.20 -6.59
N TYR A 127 -0.04 -10.27 -7.35
CA TYR A 127 1.22 -10.78 -7.91
C TYR A 127 1.19 -10.85 -9.43
N ASP A 128 2.36 -11.02 -10.02
CA ASP A 128 2.55 -11.25 -11.45
C ASP A 128 1.97 -10.08 -12.28
N LYS A 129 1.13 -10.39 -13.28
CA LYS A 129 0.43 -9.42 -14.14
C LYS A 129 -1.04 -9.27 -13.77
N SER A 130 -1.38 -9.45 -12.49
CA SER A 130 -2.75 -9.28 -12.02
C SER A 130 -3.22 -7.84 -12.19
N HIS A 131 -4.49 -7.67 -12.51
CA HIS A 131 -5.08 -6.38 -12.85
C HIS A 131 -6.35 -6.08 -12.07
N VAL A 132 -6.48 -4.86 -11.58
CA VAL A 132 -7.70 -4.28 -11.01
C VAL A 132 -8.08 -3.05 -11.81
N ASN A 133 -9.31 -3.01 -12.33
CA ASN A 133 -9.77 -1.82 -13.04
C ASN A 133 -10.15 -0.71 -12.07
N VAL A 134 -10.99 -0.97 -11.06
CA VAL A 134 -11.40 0.03 -10.07
C VAL A 134 -11.33 -0.53 -8.64
N LEU A 135 -10.63 0.18 -7.76
CA LEU A 135 -10.62 -0.04 -6.32
C LEU A 135 -11.38 1.11 -5.64
N ASP A 136 -12.49 0.79 -4.96
CA ASP A 136 -13.46 1.79 -4.54
C ASP A 136 -14.04 1.51 -3.12
N PHE A 137 -14.80 2.48 -2.56
CA PHE A 137 -15.54 2.36 -1.31
C PHE A 137 -14.74 1.81 -0.12
N GLY A 138 -13.58 2.40 0.14
CA GLY A 138 -12.73 2.02 1.27
C GLY A 138 -12.09 0.64 1.15
N SER A 139 -12.06 0.04 -0.04
CA SER A 139 -11.36 -1.22 -0.27
C SER A 139 -9.85 -1.06 -0.08
N GLU A 140 -9.20 -2.13 0.33
CA GLU A 140 -7.76 -2.09 0.59
C GLU A 140 -6.99 -3.16 -0.21
N ILE A 141 -5.81 -2.81 -0.66
CA ILE A 141 -4.79 -3.75 -1.15
C ILE A 141 -3.62 -3.70 -0.16
N LEU A 142 -3.26 -4.83 0.44
CA LEU A 142 -2.16 -4.85 1.40
C LEU A 142 -0.80 -4.88 0.70
N LEU A 143 -0.68 -5.64 -0.39
CA LEU A 143 0.54 -5.73 -1.20
C LEU A 143 0.18 -5.79 -2.69
N ALA A 144 0.76 -4.90 -3.48
CA ALA A 144 0.80 -5.02 -4.92
C ALA A 144 2.28 -5.06 -5.35
N THR A 145 2.66 -6.09 -6.09
CA THR A 145 4.06 -6.31 -6.49
C THR A 145 4.18 -6.93 -7.88
N ASP A 146 5.39 -7.22 -8.29
CA ASP A 146 5.75 -7.72 -9.62
C ASP A 146 5.30 -6.71 -10.71
N ASP A 147 4.55 -7.15 -11.72
CA ASP A 147 3.97 -6.31 -12.78
C ASP A 147 2.47 -6.02 -12.57
N ALA A 148 2.00 -6.06 -11.31
CA ALA A 148 0.60 -5.80 -10.99
C ALA A 148 0.15 -4.41 -11.45
N SER A 149 -1.12 -4.28 -11.84
CA SER A 149 -1.64 -3.00 -12.34
C SER A 149 -3.03 -2.66 -11.79
N ILE A 150 -3.24 -1.36 -11.54
CA ILE A 150 -4.51 -0.81 -11.07
C ILE A 150 -4.82 0.42 -11.91
N ASN A 151 -5.99 0.45 -12.55
CA ASN A 151 -6.37 1.63 -13.34
C ASN A 151 -6.82 2.79 -12.46
N GLU A 152 -7.71 2.55 -11.51
CA GLU A 152 -8.23 3.63 -10.68
C GLU A 152 -8.32 3.25 -9.20
N LEU A 153 -7.82 4.14 -8.33
CA LEU A 153 -8.12 4.18 -6.90
C LEU A 153 -9.07 5.34 -6.66
N ARG A 154 -10.21 5.06 -6.03
CA ARG A 154 -11.24 6.06 -5.74
C ARG A 154 -11.62 6.07 -4.26
N ASP A 155 -12.32 7.11 -3.88
CA ASP A 155 -12.94 7.29 -2.55
C ASP A 155 -12.05 6.78 -1.40
N CYS A 156 -12.01 6.73 -0.38
CA CYS A 156 -11.09 6.35 0.70
C CYS A 156 -10.38 4.99 0.50
N SER A 157 -10.24 4.49 -0.74
CA SER A 157 -9.54 3.24 -1.01
C SER A 157 -8.04 3.37 -0.73
N LYS A 158 -7.40 2.25 -0.39
CA LYS A 158 -6.03 2.27 0.10
C LYS A 158 -5.17 1.15 -0.46
N ILE A 159 -3.90 1.48 -0.78
CA ILE A 159 -2.84 0.50 -0.99
C ILE A 159 -1.80 0.68 0.12
N TRP A 160 -1.51 -0.40 0.86
CA TRP A 160 -0.52 -0.34 1.93
C TRP A 160 0.90 -0.36 1.41
N ASN A 161 1.19 -1.22 0.46
CA ASN A 161 2.51 -1.32 -0.15
C ASN A 161 2.39 -1.65 -1.64
N ALA A 162 2.80 -0.75 -2.49
CA ALA A 162 2.98 -0.98 -3.92
C ALA A 162 4.48 -0.99 -4.21
N CYS A 163 4.98 -2.10 -4.78
CA CYS A 163 6.40 -2.29 -5.04
C CYS A 163 6.66 -3.09 -6.34
N GLY A 164 7.91 -3.47 -6.58
CA GLY A 164 8.27 -4.11 -7.85
C GLY A 164 8.07 -3.15 -9.02
N PHE A 165 7.39 -3.57 -10.06
CA PHE A 165 7.01 -2.77 -11.23
C PHE A 165 5.50 -2.47 -11.26
N THR A 166 4.86 -2.42 -10.09
CA THR A 166 3.43 -2.11 -9.97
C THR A 166 3.09 -0.77 -10.63
N LYS A 167 2.02 -0.75 -11.43
CA LYS A 167 1.54 0.44 -12.13
C LYS A 167 0.16 0.84 -11.63
N ILE A 168 0.01 2.10 -11.23
CA ILE A 168 -1.25 2.70 -10.85
C ILE A 168 -1.50 3.87 -11.81
N LYS A 169 -2.60 3.80 -12.57
CA LYS A 169 -2.87 4.83 -13.58
C LYS A 169 -3.42 6.11 -12.96
N GLU A 170 -4.45 6.00 -12.12
CA GLU A 170 -5.06 7.19 -11.52
C GLU A 170 -5.42 6.98 -10.05
N MET A 171 -5.14 8.01 -9.24
CA MET A 171 -5.60 8.15 -7.87
C MET A 171 -6.53 9.36 -7.79
N LYS A 172 -7.74 9.18 -7.24
CA LYS A 172 -8.77 10.23 -7.14
C LYS A 172 -9.36 10.33 -5.73
N ALA A 173 -10.06 11.42 -5.51
CA ALA A 173 -10.74 11.72 -4.25
C ALA A 173 -9.77 11.62 -3.04
N TYR A 174 -10.11 10.87 -2.03
CA TYR A 174 -9.29 10.67 -0.82
C TYR A 174 -8.52 9.35 -0.83
N SER A 175 -8.26 8.79 -2.01
CA SER A 175 -7.51 7.55 -2.14
C SER A 175 -6.07 7.70 -1.65
N LYS A 176 -5.50 6.60 -1.13
CA LYS A 176 -4.22 6.67 -0.45
C LYS A 176 -3.30 5.51 -0.76
N ILE A 177 -2.02 5.80 -0.95
CA ILE A 177 -0.95 4.81 -0.92
C ILE A 177 -0.08 5.08 0.32
N ILE A 178 0.12 4.08 1.17
CA ILE A 178 0.96 4.23 2.36
C ILE A 178 2.43 4.18 1.96
N LYS A 179 2.81 3.26 1.07
CA LYS A 179 4.18 3.12 0.61
C LYS A 179 4.21 2.75 -0.87
N LEU A 180 4.87 3.58 -1.66
CA LEU A 180 5.24 3.32 -3.04
C LEU A 180 6.76 3.12 -3.10
N ASN A 181 7.23 1.97 -3.60
CA ASN A 181 8.63 1.56 -3.46
C ASN A 181 9.12 0.74 -4.67
N GLY A 182 10.44 0.55 -4.75
CA GLY A 182 11.07 -0.16 -5.87
C GLY A 182 10.93 0.65 -7.15
N HIS A 183 10.45 0.05 -8.22
CA HIS A 183 10.17 0.72 -9.50
C HIS A 183 8.67 0.93 -9.73
N ALA A 184 7.89 0.95 -8.65
CA ALA A 184 6.44 1.16 -8.75
C ALA A 184 6.13 2.60 -9.20
N LYS A 185 5.05 2.75 -9.98
CA LYS A 185 4.71 3.99 -10.66
C LYS A 185 3.25 4.37 -10.47
N VAL A 186 3.01 5.67 -10.27
CA VAL A 186 1.69 6.29 -10.36
C VAL A 186 1.71 7.27 -11.53
N GLU A 187 0.79 7.14 -12.50
CA GLU A 187 0.73 8.08 -13.61
C GLU A 187 0.11 9.41 -13.18
N LYS A 188 -1.08 9.37 -12.51
CA LYS A 188 -1.76 10.60 -12.09
C LYS A 188 -2.28 10.54 -10.66
N MET A 189 -1.98 11.59 -9.92
CA MET A 189 -2.60 11.91 -8.64
C MET A 189 -3.51 13.12 -8.81
N LEU A 190 -4.79 12.94 -8.51
CA LEU A 190 -5.81 13.97 -8.71
C LEU A 190 -6.50 14.32 -7.38
N GLU A 191 -7.11 15.48 -7.32
CA GLU A 191 -7.93 15.94 -6.19
C GLU A 191 -7.18 15.89 -4.83
N HIS A 192 -7.70 15.15 -3.84
CA HIS A 192 -7.12 15.01 -2.50
C HIS A 192 -6.38 13.67 -2.31
N SER A 193 -5.94 13.05 -3.39
CA SER A 193 -5.22 11.79 -3.31
C SER A 193 -3.86 11.96 -2.62
N ARG A 194 -3.39 10.92 -1.92
CA ARG A 194 -2.19 11.05 -1.09
C ARG A 194 -1.28 9.83 -1.14
N ILE A 195 0.01 10.06 -1.22
CA ILE A 195 1.06 9.06 -0.98
C ILE A 195 1.83 9.47 0.27
N LEU A 196 1.93 8.58 1.29
CA LEU A 196 2.64 8.91 2.52
C LEU A 196 4.16 8.77 2.36
N LEU A 197 4.60 7.74 1.66
CA LEU A 197 6.02 7.48 1.48
C LEU A 197 6.31 7.00 0.04
N LEU A 198 7.05 7.81 -0.68
CA LEU A 198 7.62 7.52 -1.99
C LEU A 198 9.11 7.22 -1.81
N MET A 199 9.58 6.03 -2.22
CA MET A 199 10.97 5.65 -1.98
C MET A 199 11.51 4.64 -3.01
N GLY A 200 12.83 4.38 -2.96
CA GLY A 200 13.50 3.56 -3.98
C GLY A 200 13.60 4.34 -5.29
N ASP A 201 13.37 3.69 -6.41
CA ASP A 201 13.33 4.26 -7.76
C ASP A 201 11.87 4.47 -8.22
N SER A 202 10.95 4.67 -7.28
CA SER A 202 9.54 4.86 -7.61
C SER A 202 9.26 6.25 -8.18
N ASN A 203 8.23 6.32 -9.03
CA ASN A 203 7.90 7.52 -9.77
C ASN A 203 6.41 7.89 -9.63
N VAL A 204 6.14 9.20 -9.58
CA VAL A 204 4.82 9.79 -9.84
C VAL A 204 4.97 10.71 -11.04
N GLU A 205 4.25 10.45 -12.14
CA GLU A 205 4.36 11.30 -13.34
C GLU A 205 3.73 12.67 -13.11
N GLU A 206 2.46 12.72 -12.67
CA GLU A 206 1.75 13.98 -12.56
C GLU A 206 0.96 14.08 -11.24
N MET A 207 1.07 15.21 -10.57
CA MET A 207 0.27 15.57 -9.40
C MET A 207 -0.56 16.81 -9.70
N TYR A 208 -1.88 16.76 -9.51
CA TYR A 208 -2.81 17.85 -9.80
C TYR A 208 -3.66 18.26 -8.59
N ALA A 209 -4.26 19.43 -8.71
CA ALA A 209 -5.19 19.99 -7.73
C ALA A 209 -4.55 20.09 -6.32
N THR A 210 -5.03 19.35 -5.36
CA THR A 210 -4.49 19.31 -3.98
C THR A 210 -3.90 17.96 -3.61
N ALA A 211 -3.42 17.22 -4.61
CA ALA A 211 -2.74 15.95 -4.40
C ALA A 211 -1.49 16.12 -3.52
N GLN A 212 -1.21 15.16 -2.66
CA GLN A 212 -0.14 15.29 -1.68
C GLN A 212 0.78 14.07 -1.65
N ALA A 213 2.09 14.33 -1.56
CA ALA A 213 3.09 13.35 -1.21
C ALA A 213 3.78 13.80 0.09
N ASP A 214 3.78 12.96 1.15
CA ASP A 214 4.32 13.39 2.44
C ASP A 214 5.85 13.32 2.45
N GLN A 215 6.43 12.20 2.03
CA GLN A 215 7.87 12.01 2.06
C GLN A 215 8.38 11.38 0.76
N LEU A 216 9.36 12.02 0.15
CA LEU A 216 10.17 11.48 -0.93
C LEU A 216 11.54 11.11 -0.38
N LYS A 217 11.99 9.87 -0.65
CA LYS A 217 13.27 9.34 -0.17
C LYS A 217 14.03 8.54 -1.22
N HIS A 218 15.34 8.40 -1.05
CA HIS A 218 16.27 7.68 -1.92
C HIS A 218 16.37 8.31 -3.31
N MET A 219 15.94 7.65 -4.37
CA MET A 219 16.00 8.14 -5.76
C MET A 219 14.60 8.29 -6.37
N SER A 220 13.58 8.48 -5.52
CA SER A 220 12.21 8.65 -6.00
C SER A 220 12.04 9.98 -6.76
N ILE A 221 11.15 9.97 -7.73
CA ILE A 221 10.95 11.07 -8.68
C ILE A 221 9.47 11.47 -8.71
N VAL A 222 9.22 12.76 -8.85
CA VAL A 222 7.95 13.33 -9.30
C VAL A 222 8.24 14.14 -10.55
N ASP A 223 7.61 13.78 -11.68
CA ASP A 223 7.92 14.45 -12.95
C ASP A 223 7.27 15.83 -13.00
N GLU A 224 5.96 15.96 -12.73
CA GLU A 224 5.29 17.24 -12.78
C GLU A 224 4.31 17.46 -11.61
N MET A 225 4.29 18.70 -11.09
CA MET A 225 3.35 19.17 -10.08
C MET A 225 2.57 20.37 -10.59
N HIS A 226 1.24 20.32 -10.49
CA HIS A 226 0.32 21.35 -10.98
C HIS A 226 -0.71 21.78 -9.92
N GLY A 227 -1.33 22.94 -10.12
CA GLY A 227 -2.37 23.46 -9.24
C GLY A 227 -1.84 23.78 -7.85
N HIS A 228 -2.39 23.16 -6.83
CA HIS A 228 -1.96 23.28 -5.43
C HIS A 228 -1.37 21.97 -4.89
N ALA A 229 -0.75 21.16 -5.74
CA ALA A 229 -0.10 19.92 -5.33
C ALA A 229 1.03 20.19 -4.34
N VAL A 230 1.18 19.32 -3.33
CA VAL A 230 2.14 19.54 -2.25
C VAL A 230 3.03 18.33 -2.04
N ILE A 231 4.33 18.57 -1.88
CA ILE A 231 5.27 17.64 -1.29
C ILE A 231 5.71 18.20 0.06
N GLU A 232 5.51 17.42 1.14
CA GLU A 232 5.87 17.88 2.49
C GLU A 232 7.40 17.84 2.73
N GLU A 233 8.04 16.75 2.31
CA GLU A 233 9.48 16.58 2.56
C GLU A 233 10.18 15.80 1.45
N MET A 234 11.31 16.31 0.99
CA MET A 234 12.23 15.67 0.05
C MET A 234 13.59 15.44 0.73
N ARG A 235 14.11 14.21 0.66
CA ARG A 235 15.43 13.83 1.21
C ARG A 235 16.24 12.97 0.25
N HIS A 236 17.54 12.84 0.53
CA HIS A 236 18.49 12.06 -0.27
C HIS A 236 18.62 12.60 -1.71
N ASN A 237 18.59 11.74 -2.71
CA ASN A 237 18.73 12.11 -4.13
C ASN A 237 17.38 12.17 -4.85
N THR A 238 16.33 12.61 -4.16
CA THR A 238 15.00 12.75 -4.76
C THR A 238 14.94 13.92 -5.73
N VAL A 239 14.10 13.78 -6.75
CA VAL A 239 13.97 14.79 -7.80
C VAL A 239 12.51 15.14 -8.02
N VAL A 240 12.24 16.43 -8.21
CA VAL A 240 11.05 16.95 -8.87
C VAL A 240 11.51 17.61 -10.16
N ASP A 241 11.02 17.15 -11.32
CA ASP A 241 11.47 17.74 -12.58
C ASP A 241 10.84 19.10 -12.81
N LYS A 242 9.50 19.23 -12.67
CA LYS A 242 8.85 20.52 -12.90
C LYS A 242 7.75 20.80 -11.87
N MET A 243 7.72 22.05 -11.46
CA MET A 243 6.66 22.61 -10.61
C MET A 243 5.95 23.73 -11.36
N PHE A 244 4.62 23.72 -11.40
CA PHE A 244 3.79 24.71 -12.06
C PHE A 244 2.74 25.29 -11.11
N ASP A 245 2.13 26.41 -11.53
CA ASP A 245 1.02 27.08 -10.84
C ASP A 245 1.37 27.48 -9.39
N ASN A 246 0.59 27.03 -8.43
CA ASN A 246 0.78 27.24 -6.99
C ASN A 246 1.28 25.96 -6.29
N SER A 247 1.94 25.06 -7.01
CA SER A 247 2.47 23.84 -6.40
C SER A 247 3.59 24.14 -5.41
N ARG A 248 3.74 23.30 -4.42
CA ARG A 248 4.63 23.62 -3.28
C ARG A 248 5.43 22.42 -2.78
N VAL A 249 6.67 22.66 -2.42
CA VAL A 249 7.51 21.77 -1.63
C VAL A 249 7.78 22.46 -0.29
N ASN A 250 7.39 21.82 0.84
CA ASN A 250 7.60 22.44 2.14
C ASN A 250 9.07 22.38 2.55
N THR A 251 9.71 21.22 2.46
CA THR A 251 11.11 21.10 2.86
C THR A 251 11.95 20.24 1.93
N MET A 252 13.17 20.68 1.65
CA MET A 252 14.18 19.95 0.88
C MET A 252 15.47 19.83 1.70
N HIS A 253 16.01 18.62 1.76
CA HIS A 253 17.22 18.32 2.51
C HIS A 253 18.23 17.50 1.69
N GLU A 254 19.48 17.47 2.18
CA GLU A 254 20.54 16.64 1.62
C GLU A 254 20.85 16.97 0.15
N HIS A 255 20.63 16.06 -0.80
CA HIS A 255 20.90 16.23 -2.22
C HIS A 255 19.62 16.28 -3.06
N ALA A 256 18.48 16.58 -2.42
CA ALA A 256 17.21 16.70 -3.13
C ALA A 256 17.27 17.82 -4.17
N LYS A 257 16.60 17.60 -5.31
CA LYS A 257 16.64 18.55 -6.44
C LYS A 257 15.25 18.90 -6.92
N VAL A 258 15.08 20.15 -7.35
CA VAL A 258 14.01 20.58 -8.24
C VAL A 258 14.68 21.13 -9.50
N MET A 259 14.28 20.63 -10.69
CA MET A 259 14.93 21.05 -11.93
C MET A 259 14.40 22.39 -12.40
N GLU A 260 13.08 22.55 -12.50
CA GLU A 260 12.46 23.78 -13.00
C GLU A 260 11.21 24.16 -12.20
N MET A 261 11.06 25.43 -11.92
CA MET A 261 9.90 25.99 -11.21
C MET A 261 9.27 27.13 -12.05
N TYR A 262 7.96 27.06 -12.23
CA TYR A 262 7.17 28.00 -13.04
C TYR A 262 5.97 28.55 -12.27
N GLY A 263 5.41 29.66 -12.76
CA GLY A 263 4.24 30.32 -12.18
C GLY A 263 4.51 30.84 -10.77
N ASP A 264 3.57 30.63 -9.85
CA ASP A 264 3.68 31.00 -8.44
C ASP A 264 4.13 29.79 -7.56
N SER A 265 4.81 28.81 -8.17
CA SER A 265 5.29 27.64 -7.43
C SER A 265 6.34 28.02 -6.37
N SER A 266 6.38 27.29 -5.26
CA SER A 266 7.22 27.70 -4.13
C SER A 266 7.89 26.53 -3.41
N ILE A 267 9.05 26.83 -2.80
CA ILE A 267 9.73 25.98 -1.83
C ILE A 267 9.92 26.78 -0.55
N ASP A 268 9.42 26.26 0.58
CA ASP A 268 9.49 27.01 1.82
C ASP A 268 10.89 26.98 2.44
N TYR A 269 11.53 25.82 2.47
CA TYR A 269 12.80 25.63 3.14
C TYR A 269 13.71 24.66 2.41
N MET A 270 14.95 25.05 2.20
CA MET A 270 16.00 24.22 1.62
C MET A 270 17.23 24.18 2.51
N SER A 271 17.83 23.00 2.69
CA SER A 271 19.06 22.84 3.45
C SER A 271 19.96 21.71 2.91
N GLY A 272 21.16 21.58 3.49
CA GLY A 272 22.13 20.60 3.03
C GLY A 272 22.71 21.00 1.67
N ASN A 273 22.83 20.06 0.75
CA ASN A 273 23.28 20.27 -0.63
C ASN A 273 22.11 20.27 -1.62
N SER A 274 20.89 20.60 -1.16
CA SER A 274 19.72 20.63 -2.03
C SER A 274 19.83 21.74 -3.09
N VAL A 275 19.29 21.50 -4.27
CA VAL A 275 19.45 22.38 -5.44
C VAL A 275 18.13 22.63 -6.12
N VAL A 276 17.86 23.89 -6.47
CA VAL A 276 16.94 24.25 -7.54
C VAL A 276 17.78 24.69 -8.73
N GLU A 277 17.56 24.05 -9.89
CA GLU A 277 18.36 24.41 -11.07
C GLU A 277 17.87 25.71 -11.71
N LYS A 278 16.55 25.82 -11.96
CA LYS A 278 16.00 27.03 -12.58
C LYS A 278 14.71 27.53 -11.90
N LEU A 279 14.66 28.82 -11.69
CA LEU A 279 13.47 29.56 -11.30
C LEU A 279 12.99 30.42 -12.48
N HIS A 280 11.74 30.29 -12.87
CA HIS A 280 11.09 31.11 -13.88
C HIS A 280 9.95 31.92 -13.25
N GLU A 281 9.60 33.02 -13.87
CA GLU A 281 8.45 33.87 -13.51
C GLU A 281 8.45 34.30 -12.03
N ASN A 282 7.35 34.07 -11.32
CA ASN A 282 7.15 34.42 -9.93
C ASN A 282 7.57 33.31 -8.95
N SER A 283 8.15 32.21 -9.46
CA SER A 283 8.52 31.09 -8.60
C SER A 283 9.53 31.49 -7.53
N LEU A 284 9.43 30.92 -6.32
CA LEU A 284 10.15 31.43 -5.14
C LEU A 284 10.67 30.33 -4.23
N VAL A 285 11.88 30.54 -3.71
CA VAL A 285 12.42 29.81 -2.57
C VAL A 285 12.44 30.75 -1.38
N HIS A 286 11.70 30.44 -0.31
CA HIS A 286 11.55 31.35 0.83
C HIS A 286 12.77 31.36 1.77
N LYS A 287 13.36 30.19 2.02
CA LYS A 287 14.51 30.10 2.95
C LYS A 287 15.54 29.08 2.48
N LEU A 288 16.79 29.53 2.46
CA LEU A 288 17.99 28.73 2.12
C LEU A 288 18.91 28.66 3.34
N GLU A 289 19.40 27.47 3.68
CA GLU A 289 20.40 27.26 4.72
C GLU A 289 21.51 26.30 4.26
N ASN A 290 22.63 26.36 4.91
CA ASN A 290 23.82 25.55 4.63
C ASN A 290 24.34 25.75 3.19
N MET A 291 24.49 24.67 2.44
CA MET A 291 25.00 24.68 1.07
C MET A 291 23.89 24.61 0.01
N ALA A 292 22.61 24.76 0.41
CA ALA A 292 21.49 24.79 -0.51
C ALA A 292 21.60 26.01 -1.44
N LYS A 293 21.22 25.83 -2.71
CA LYS A 293 21.39 26.87 -3.73
C LYS A 293 20.35 26.82 -4.84
N VAL A 294 20.12 27.99 -5.42
CA VAL A 294 19.45 28.17 -6.71
C VAL A 294 20.52 28.51 -7.72
N LEU A 295 20.57 27.81 -8.86
CA LEU A 295 21.61 27.98 -9.86
C LEU A 295 21.30 29.08 -10.87
N GLU A 296 20.08 29.10 -11.39
CA GLU A 296 19.63 30.08 -12.38
C GLU A 296 18.30 30.70 -11.98
N LYS A 297 18.18 32.02 -12.21
CA LYS A 297 16.91 32.74 -12.05
C LYS A 297 16.66 33.55 -13.30
N GLU A 298 15.61 33.17 -14.05
CA GLU A 298 15.11 33.96 -15.18
C GLU A 298 14.07 34.95 -14.63
N LEU A 299 14.42 36.23 -14.68
CA LEU A 299 13.47 37.30 -14.36
C LEU A 299 12.51 37.43 -15.54
N GLY A 300 11.22 37.22 -15.30
CA GLY A 300 10.20 37.51 -16.30
C GLY A 300 10.31 38.97 -16.79
N GLU A 301 10.14 39.15 -18.09
CA GLU A 301 10.12 40.45 -18.72
C GLU A 301 8.91 41.27 -18.28
#